data_933bf290c6298d550799fee124675a40
#
_entry.id   933bf290c6298d550799fee124675a40
#
_cell.length_a   1.000
_cell.length_b   1.000
_cell.length_c   1.000
_cell.angle_alpha   90.00
_cell.angle_beta   90.00
_cell.angle_gamma   90.00
#
_symmetry.space_group_name_H-M   'P 1'
#
loop_
_entity.id
_entity.type
_entity.pdbx_description
1 polymer ?
#
loop_
_entity_poly.entity_id
_entity_poly.type
_entity_poly.pdbx_seq_one_letter_code
_entity_poly.pdbx_strand_id
1 'polypeptide(L)'
;MPEGENVRFKAGGYVQLEAPAYEAIKYKDFEIEKEYHSDWDRFKVWDNVASNPEPIIRAYSMANYPLEEGVLKFNIRVASPPPGSDFPPGVMSSYVFSLKPGDKVKVVGPFGEFFARETENEMVFIGGGAGMAPLRSHIFDQLLRLNSNRKISYWYGARSMKEIFYQDEFEKLAKEHENFSFHIALSDALPEDNWKGLTGFIHQVTQDEYLAKHPAPEDCE
;
A
#
# COMPACT_ATOMS: atom_id res chain seq x y z
N MET A 1 12.10 -0.31 -14.67
CA MET A 1 12.00 0.57 -15.87
C MET A 1 13.17 0.29 -16.79
N PRO A 2 13.15 0.67 -18.08
CA PRO A 2 14.36 0.63 -18.91
C PRO A 2 15.50 1.42 -18.25
N GLU A 3 16.74 0.99 -18.50
CA GLU A 3 17.91 1.65 -17.92
C GLU A 3 17.99 3.13 -18.38
N GLY A 4 18.20 4.03 -17.41
CA GLY A 4 18.27 5.47 -17.65
C GLY A 4 16.91 6.18 -17.78
N GLU A 5 15.80 5.44 -17.80
CA GLU A 5 14.46 6.03 -17.80
C GLU A 5 13.99 6.39 -16.39
N ASN A 6 13.30 7.52 -16.27
CA ASN A 6 12.70 7.96 -15.02
C ASN A 6 11.32 8.58 -15.26
N VAL A 7 10.37 8.30 -14.39
CA VAL A 7 9.05 8.91 -14.39
C VAL A 7 9.02 10.04 -13.37
N ARG A 8 8.87 11.28 -13.84
CA ARG A 8 8.71 12.44 -12.95
C ARG A 8 7.27 12.53 -12.49
N PHE A 9 7.06 12.53 -11.19
CA PHE A 9 5.73 12.59 -10.55
C PHE A 9 5.78 13.39 -9.24
N LYS A 10 4.61 13.72 -8.70
CA LYS A 10 4.44 14.25 -7.35
C LYS A 10 4.01 13.13 -6.42
N ALA A 11 4.48 13.14 -5.16
CA ALA A 11 4.03 12.21 -4.13
C ALA A 11 2.50 12.20 -4.03
N GLY A 12 1.90 11.01 -3.87
CA GLY A 12 0.46 10.81 -3.95
C GLY A 12 -0.09 10.54 -5.35
N GLY A 13 0.75 10.68 -6.39
CA GLY A 13 0.37 10.36 -7.76
C GLY A 13 0.18 8.86 -8.01
N TYR A 14 -0.48 8.54 -9.13
CA TYR A 14 -0.71 7.18 -9.58
C TYR A 14 -0.37 7.01 -11.07
N VAL A 15 -0.22 5.77 -11.47
CA VAL A 15 -0.17 5.38 -12.88
C VAL A 15 -1.28 4.38 -13.19
N GLN A 16 -1.55 4.20 -14.46
CA GLN A 16 -2.43 3.15 -14.96
C GLN A 16 -1.59 2.00 -15.52
N LEU A 17 -1.89 0.79 -15.09
CA LEU A 17 -1.34 -0.43 -15.65
C LEU A 17 -2.37 -1.08 -16.57
N GLU A 18 -1.92 -1.61 -17.70
CA GLU A 18 -2.76 -2.34 -18.64
C GLU A 18 -2.43 -3.84 -18.56
N ALA A 19 -3.44 -4.66 -18.31
CA ALA A 19 -3.38 -6.10 -18.50
C ALA A 19 -3.92 -6.44 -19.89
N PRO A 20 -3.21 -7.26 -20.70
CA PRO A 20 -3.73 -7.75 -21.96
C PRO A 20 -4.89 -8.74 -21.78
N ALA A 21 -5.54 -9.13 -22.85
CA ALA A 21 -6.39 -10.32 -22.82
C ALA A 21 -5.55 -11.56 -22.49
N TYR A 22 -6.11 -12.49 -21.70
CA TYR A 22 -5.49 -13.77 -21.38
C TYR A 22 -6.56 -14.85 -21.14
N GLU A 23 -6.28 -16.09 -21.55
CA GLU A 23 -7.24 -17.20 -21.43
C GLU A 23 -7.32 -17.74 -20.00
N ALA A 24 -6.17 -17.95 -19.36
CA ALA A 24 -6.11 -18.50 -18.02
C ALA A 24 -4.80 -18.12 -17.30
N ILE A 25 -4.93 -17.61 -16.08
CA ILE A 25 -3.85 -17.46 -15.12
C ILE A 25 -4.21 -18.29 -13.90
N LYS A 26 -3.41 -19.32 -13.61
CA LYS A 26 -3.63 -20.26 -12.51
C LYS A 26 -2.85 -19.80 -11.29
N TYR A 27 -3.51 -19.61 -10.15
CA TYR A 27 -2.87 -19.13 -8.93
C TYR A 27 -1.83 -20.11 -8.36
N LYS A 28 -1.98 -21.40 -8.63
CA LYS A 28 -0.98 -22.43 -8.27
C LYS A 28 0.39 -22.21 -8.92
N ASP A 29 0.46 -21.38 -9.97
CA ASP A 29 1.70 -21.08 -10.70
C ASP A 29 2.38 -19.79 -10.17
N PHE A 30 1.79 -19.13 -9.16
CA PHE A 30 2.37 -17.94 -8.54
C PHE A 30 3.53 -18.31 -7.60
N GLU A 31 4.54 -17.46 -7.60
CA GLU A 31 5.64 -17.51 -6.63
C GLU A 31 5.27 -16.69 -5.40
N ILE A 32 4.86 -17.36 -4.32
CA ILE A 32 4.43 -16.75 -3.06
C ILE A 32 5.40 -17.15 -1.97
N GLU A 33 5.75 -16.20 -1.10
CA GLU A 33 6.60 -16.44 0.06
C GLU A 33 5.96 -17.48 0.98
N LYS A 34 6.80 -18.37 1.52
CA LYS A 34 6.37 -19.54 2.31
C LYS A 34 5.51 -19.18 3.53
N GLU A 35 5.73 -18.02 4.10
CA GLU A 35 4.98 -17.56 5.27
C GLU A 35 3.48 -17.37 5.01
N TYR A 36 3.09 -17.14 3.73
CA TYR A 36 1.68 -16.98 3.34
C TYR A 36 1.03 -18.28 2.87
N HIS A 37 1.78 -19.39 2.69
CA HIS A 37 1.24 -20.64 2.14
C HIS A 37 0.10 -21.18 2.99
N SER A 38 0.23 -21.17 4.33
CA SER A 38 -0.82 -21.66 5.24
C SER A 38 -2.14 -20.91 5.08
N ASP A 39 -2.09 -19.60 4.83
CA ASP A 39 -3.28 -18.79 4.59
C ASP A 39 -3.87 -19.09 3.19
N TRP A 40 -3.02 -19.26 2.19
CA TRP A 40 -3.43 -19.64 0.83
C TRP A 40 -4.08 -21.03 0.79
N ASP A 41 -3.55 -21.99 1.54
CA ASP A 41 -4.15 -23.33 1.71
C ASP A 41 -5.50 -23.25 2.43
N ARG A 42 -5.54 -22.55 3.57
CA ARG A 42 -6.74 -22.38 4.39
C ARG A 42 -7.91 -21.77 3.61
N PHE A 43 -7.62 -20.75 2.80
CA PHE A 43 -8.63 -20.03 2.03
C PHE A 43 -8.77 -20.57 0.59
N LYS A 44 -8.11 -21.69 0.23
CA LYS A 44 -8.13 -22.30 -1.09
C LYS A 44 -7.79 -21.34 -2.22
N VAL A 45 -6.87 -20.42 -1.96
CA VAL A 45 -6.50 -19.37 -2.91
C VAL A 45 -5.81 -19.96 -4.14
N TRP A 46 -5.03 -21.03 -3.97
CA TRP A 46 -4.35 -21.76 -5.05
C TRP A 46 -5.27 -22.34 -6.13
N ASP A 47 -6.53 -22.63 -5.78
CA ASP A 47 -7.49 -23.27 -6.70
C ASP A 47 -8.06 -22.28 -7.74
N ASN A 48 -7.78 -20.98 -7.59
CA ASN A 48 -8.32 -19.96 -8.45
C ASN A 48 -7.67 -19.98 -9.85
N VAL A 49 -8.51 -19.66 -10.85
CA VAL A 49 -8.09 -19.42 -12.23
C VAL A 49 -8.76 -18.14 -12.70
N ALA A 50 -7.97 -17.17 -13.08
CA ALA A 50 -8.46 -15.91 -13.66
C ALA A 50 -8.41 -15.95 -15.18
N SER A 51 -9.35 -15.29 -15.84
CA SER A 51 -9.34 -15.05 -17.29
C SER A 51 -9.72 -13.62 -17.60
N ASN A 52 -9.31 -13.13 -18.74
CA ASN A 52 -9.59 -11.78 -19.20
C ASN A 52 -9.79 -11.78 -20.73
N PRO A 53 -11.04 -11.63 -21.22
CA PRO A 53 -11.31 -11.73 -22.66
C PRO A 53 -10.83 -10.51 -23.46
N GLU A 54 -10.61 -9.36 -22.79
CA GLU A 54 -10.19 -8.11 -23.44
C GLU A 54 -9.23 -7.31 -22.55
N PRO A 55 -8.35 -6.46 -23.12
CA PRO A 55 -7.45 -5.66 -22.32
C PRO A 55 -8.19 -4.76 -21.33
N ILE A 56 -7.66 -4.66 -20.10
CA ILE A 56 -8.19 -3.76 -19.06
C ILE A 56 -7.10 -2.85 -18.50
N ILE A 57 -7.54 -1.69 -17.99
CA ILE A 57 -6.67 -0.73 -17.34
C ILE A 57 -7.13 -0.53 -15.88
N ARG A 58 -6.18 -0.46 -14.95
CA ARG A 58 -6.43 -0.12 -13.54
C ARG A 58 -5.39 0.86 -13.03
N ALA A 59 -5.85 1.77 -12.15
CA ALA A 59 -5.01 2.76 -11.49
C ALA A 59 -4.33 2.17 -10.25
N TYR A 60 -3.03 2.48 -10.09
CA TYR A 60 -2.24 2.13 -8.91
C TYR A 60 -1.44 3.33 -8.43
N SER A 61 -1.66 3.71 -7.18
CA SER A 61 -0.85 4.75 -6.53
C SER A 61 0.59 4.27 -6.35
N MET A 62 1.53 5.16 -6.60
CA MET A 62 2.95 4.87 -6.40
C MET A 62 3.29 4.91 -4.92
N ALA A 63 3.99 3.89 -4.44
CA ALA A 63 4.49 3.81 -3.07
C ALA A 63 5.88 4.45 -2.92
N ASN A 64 6.67 4.51 -4.00
CA ASN A 64 7.92 5.27 -4.01
C ASN A 64 7.67 6.77 -4.00
N TYR A 65 8.60 7.55 -3.48
CA TYR A 65 8.60 9.01 -3.57
C TYR A 65 9.53 9.49 -4.70
N PRO A 66 9.46 10.76 -5.13
CA PRO A 66 10.14 11.24 -6.35
C PRO A 66 11.66 11.04 -6.41
N LEU A 67 12.37 10.91 -5.27
CA LEU A 67 13.82 10.64 -5.28
C LEU A 67 14.18 9.16 -5.35
N GLU A 68 13.22 8.23 -5.26
CA GLU A 68 13.45 6.81 -5.58
C GLU A 68 13.36 6.63 -7.09
N GLU A 69 14.39 7.09 -7.79
CA GLU A 69 14.44 7.12 -9.27
C GLU A 69 14.66 5.72 -9.88
N GLY A 70 14.29 5.57 -11.15
CA GLY A 70 14.49 4.31 -11.90
C GLY A 70 13.50 3.21 -11.55
N VAL A 71 12.57 3.42 -10.64
CA VAL A 71 11.62 2.41 -10.16
C VAL A 71 10.21 3.00 -9.97
N LEU A 72 9.21 2.17 -10.19
CA LEU A 72 7.82 2.41 -9.72
C LEU A 72 7.47 1.30 -8.75
N LYS A 73 7.15 1.65 -7.50
CA LYS A 73 6.75 0.71 -6.45
C LYS A 73 5.24 0.75 -6.25
N PHE A 74 4.63 -0.41 -6.12
CA PHE A 74 3.20 -0.54 -5.90
C PHE A 74 2.92 -1.52 -4.77
N ASN A 75 1.85 -1.27 -4.01
CA ASN A 75 1.30 -2.22 -3.07
C ASN A 75 0.05 -2.83 -3.69
N ILE A 76 0.13 -4.07 -4.14
CA ILE A 76 -0.96 -4.74 -4.84
C ILE A 76 -1.33 -6.02 -4.09
N ARG A 77 -2.58 -6.07 -3.65
CA ARG A 77 -3.15 -7.27 -3.04
C ARG A 77 -3.80 -8.13 -4.11
N VAL A 78 -3.53 -9.44 -4.08
CA VAL A 78 -4.26 -10.37 -4.93
C VAL A 78 -5.74 -10.38 -4.51
N ALA A 79 -6.63 -10.16 -5.46
CA ALA A 79 -8.06 -10.16 -5.22
C ALA A 79 -8.63 -11.57 -5.46
N SER A 80 -8.48 -12.44 -4.46
CA SER A 80 -9.11 -13.76 -4.45
C SER A 80 -10.58 -13.64 -4.06
N PRO A 81 -11.49 -14.41 -4.68
CA PRO A 81 -12.88 -14.45 -4.24
C PRO A 81 -13.00 -15.09 -2.85
N PRO A 82 -14.05 -14.76 -2.09
CA PRO A 82 -14.35 -15.45 -0.84
C PRO A 82 -14.52 -16.97 -1.08
N PRO A 83 -14.05 -17.84 -0.18
CA PRO A 83 -14.22 -19.28 -0.32
C PRO A 83 -15.69 -19.67 -0.54
N GLY A 84 -15.96 -20.47 -1.58
CA GLY A 84 -17.32 -20.94 -1.90
C GLY A 84 -18.22 -19.92 -2.60
N SER A 85 -17.70 -18.77 -3.01
CA SER A 85 -18.43 -17.80 -3.83
C SER A 85 -18.24 -18.07 -5.32
N ASP A 86 -19.21 -17.63 -6.14
CA ASP A 86 -19.13 -17.70 -7.61
C ASP A 86 -18.47 -16.43 -8.21
N PHE A 87 -17.90 -15.55 -7.38
CA PHE A 87 -17.20 -14.37 -7.88
C PHE A 87 -15.88 -14.77 -8.57
N PRO A 88 -15.55 -14.17 -9.72
CA PRO A 88 -14.27 -14.41 -10.36
C PRO A 88 -13.12 -13.76 -9.59
N PRO A 89 -11.90 -14.29 -9.69
CA PRO A 89 -10.70 -13.62 -9.21
C PRO A 89 -10.48 -12.26 -9.89
N GLY A 90 -9.81 -11.34 -9.18
CA GLY A 90 -9.50 -10.03 -9.71
C GLY A 90 -8.55 -10.09 -10.91
N VAL A 91 -9.00 -9.63 -12.06
CA VAL A 91 -8.28 -9.75 -13.34
C VAL A 91 -6.90 -9.09 -13.30
N MET A 92 -6.82 -7.81 -12.92
CA MET A 92 -5.54 -7.09 -12.94
C MET A 92 -4.57 -7.62 -11.89
N SER A 93 -5.03 -7.92 -10.67
CA SER A 93 -4.15 -8.47 -9.64
C SER A 93 -3.62 -9.84 -10.02
N SER A 94 -4.43 -10.69 -10.66
CA SER A 94 -3.98 -11.99 -11.19
C SER A 94 -2.90 -11.81 -12.25
N TYR A 95 -3.07 -10.86 -13.17
CA TYR A 95 -2.05 -10.55 -14.18
C TYR A 95 -0.74 -10.09 -13.52
N VAL A 96 -0.81 -9.15 -12.57
CA VAL A 96 0.40 -8.64 -11.90
C VAL A 96 1.14 -9.75 -11.16
N PHE A 97 0.43 -10.63 -10.44
CA PHE A 97 1.05 -11.76 -9.73
C PHE A 97 1.62 -12.85 -10.66
N SER A 98 1.19 -12.89 -11.92
CA SER A 98 1.76 -13.82 -12.92
C SER A 98 3.06 -13.31 -13.56
N LEU A 99 3.38 -12.03 -13.41
CA LEU A 99 4.56 -11.44 -14.02
C LEU A 99 5.86 -11.99 -13.42
N LYS A 100 6.87 -12.07 -14.27
CA LYS A 100 8.23 -12.49 -13.90
C LYS A 100 9.21 -11.35 -14.17
N PRO A 101 10.35 -11.33 -13.48
CA PRO A 101 11.42 -10.39 -13.81
C PRO A 101 11.78 -10.40 -15.29
N GLY A 102 11.75 -9.24 -15.93
CA GLY A 102 11.97 -9.06 -17.36
C GLY A 102 10.71 -8.94 -18.21
N ASP A 103 9.53 -9.25 -17.65
CA ASP A 103 8.26 -9.04 -18.35
C ASP A 103 7.99 -7.55 -18.54
N LYS A 104 7.34 -7.22 -19.67
CA LYS A 104 6.99 -5.85 -20.00
C LYS A 104 5.54 -5.56 -19.62
N VAL A 105 5.34 -4.47 -18.90
CA VAL A 105 4.02 -3.96 -18.53
C VAL A 105 3.82 -2.59 -19.17
N LYS A 106 2.65 -2.39 -19.78
CA LYS A 106 2.28 -1.08 -20.29
C LYS A 106 1.80 -0.18 -19.16
N VAL A 107 2.47 0.96 -19.00
CA VAL A 107 2.22 1.96 -17.97
C VAL A 107 1.85 3.27 -18.62
N VAL A 108 0.80 3.92 -18.16
CA VAL A 108 0.35 5.23 -18.61
C VAL A 108 0.25 6.18 -17.41
N GLY A 109 0.74 7.38 -17.55
CA GLY A 109 0.74 8.39 -16.48
C GLY A 109 2.04 9.20 -16.46
N PRO A 110 2.37 9.86 -15.33
CA PRO A 110 1.64 9.86 -14.05
C PRO A 110 0.36 10.72 -14.08
N PHE A 111 -0.55 10.41 -13.18
CA PHE A 111 -1.79 11.13 -12.91
C PHE A 111 -1.95 11.36 -11.40
N GLY A 112 -2.97 12.14 -10.99
CA GLY A 112 -3.39 12.27 -9.60
C GLY A 112 -3.70 13.70 -9.19
N GLU A 113 -4.46 13.78 -8.08
CA GLU A 113 -4.85 15.03 -7.43
C GLU A 113 -4.67 14.93 -5.91
N PHE A 114 -4.33 13.75 -5.39
CA PHE A 114 -4.08 13.53 -3.97
C PHE A 114 -2.68 14.02 -3.60
N PHE A 115 -2.51 15.35 -3.58
CA PHE A 115 -1.25 15.99 -3.26
C PHE A 115 -1.33 16.69 -1.90
N ALA A 116 -0.18 16.74 -1.20
CA ALA A 116 -0.06 17.52 0.01
C ALA A 116 -0.33 19.01 -0.28
N ARG A 117 -1.08 19.66 0.58
CA ARG A 117 -1.33 21.10 0.51
C ARG A 117 -0.09 21.88 0.92
N GLU A 118 0.10 23.04 0.35
CA GLU A 118 1.19 23.96 0.69
C GLU A 118 0.79 24.81 1.92
N THR A 119 0.71 24.18 3.08
CA THR A 119 0.38 24.78 4.38
C THR A 119 1.42 24.38 5.41
N GLU A 120 1.37 25.01 6.60
CA GLU A 120 2.17 24.61 7.77
C GLU A 120 1.38 23.71 8.73
N ASN A 121 0.15 23.33 8.38
CA ASN A 121 -0.72 22.53 9.22
C ASN A 121 -0.13 21.15 9.48
N GLU A 122 -0.49 20.56 10.61
CA GLU A 122 -0.13 19.18 10.92
C GLU A 122 -0.72 18.19 9.88
N MET A 123 0.07 17.19 9.52
CA MET A 123 -0.36 16.12 8.61
C MET A 123 -0.66 14.84 9.39
N VAL A 124 -1.90 14.35 9.26
CA VAL A 124 -2.35 13.11 9.91
C VAL A 124 -2.70 12.08 8.83
N PHE A 125 -1.78 11.16 8.58
CA PHE A 125 -2.00 10.08 7.63
C PHE A 125 -2.67 8.89 8.31
N ILE A 126 -3.79 8.44 7.76
CA ILE A 126 -4.56 7.30 8.29
C ILE A 126 -4.77 6.30 7.17
N GLY A 127 -4.28 5.08 7.34
CA GLY A 127 -4.46 4.05 6.33
C GLY A 127 -3.70 2.77 6.64
N GLY A 128 -3.83 1.79 5.74
CA GLY A 128 -3.16 0.50 5.89
C GLY A 128 -3.43 -0.42 4.70
N GLY A 129 -2.88 -1.62 4.75
CA GLY A 129 -2.94 -2.56 3.66
C GLY A 129 -2.38 -1.97 2.35
N ALA A 130 -2.91 -2.37 1.19
CA ALA A 130 -2.44 -1.87 -0.10
C ALA A 130 -2.68 -0.35 -0.28
N GLY A 131 -3.68 0.22 0.40
CA GLY A 131 -4.02 1.64 0.33
C GLY A 131 -2.97 2.57 0.95
N MET A 132 -1.98 2.03 1.67
CA MET A 132 -0.89 2.82 2.23
C MET A 132 0.12 3.32 1.19
N ALA A 133 0.08 2.84 -0.04
CA ALA A 133 1.05 3.21 -1.08
C ALA A 133 1.24 4.75 -1.23
N PRO A 134 0.18 5.56 -1.47
CA PRO A 134 0.35 7.00 -1.58
C PRO A 134 0.80 7.65 -0.27
N LEU A 135 0.44 7.09 0.90
CA LEU A 135 0.84 7.63 2.20
C LEU A 135 2.35 7.47 2.42
N ARG A 136 2.93 6.31 2.03
CA ARG A 136 4.38 6.13 2.04
C ARG A 136 5.06 7.18 1.15
N SER A 137 4.55 7.35 -0.07
CA SER A 137 5.10 8.34 -0.99
C SER A 137 5.10 9.75 -0.38
N HIS A 138 3.99 10.17 0.24
CA HIS A 138 3.90 11.47 0.89
C HIS A 138 4.85 11.63 2.07
N ILE A 139 4.86 10.68 3.00
CA ILE A 139 5.66 10.76 4.23
C ILE A 139 7.16 10.85 3.88
N PHE A 140 7.61 9.98 2.98
CA PHE A 140 9.02 9.98 2.53
C PHE A 140 9.37 11.25 1.78
N ASP A 141 8.47 11.76 0.96
CA ASP A 141 8.66 13.01 0.23
C ASP A 141 8.77 14.22 1.17
N GLN A 142 7.87 14.32 2.14
CA GLN A 142 7.88 15.39 3.14
C GLN A 142 9.15 15.37 3.99
N LEU A 143 9.55 14.21 4.48
CA LEU A 143 10.69 14.10 5.40
C LEU A 143 12.04 14.15 4.67
N LEU A 144 12.20 13.42 3.54
CA LEU A 144 13.51 13.18 2.95
C LEU A 144 13.83 14.12 1.77
N ARG A 145 12.83 14.58 1.00
CA ARG A 145 13.07 15.48 -0.13
C ARG A 145 12.77 16.92 0.24
N LEU A 146 11.62 17.18 0.87
CA LEU A 146 11.20 18.52 1.21
C LEU A 146 11.76 19.01 2.53
N ASN A 147 12.29 18.12 3.39
CA ASN A 147 12.77 18.41 4.73
C ASN A 147 11.75 19.25 5.54
N SER A 148 10.49 18.83 5.47
CA SER A 148 9.38 19.54 6.10
C SER A 148 9.52 19.56 7.62
N ASN A 149 9.29 20.73 8.23
CA ASN A 149 9.21 20.88 9.68
C ASN A 149 7.80 20.67 10.23
N ARG A 150 6.83 20.37 9.38
CA ARG A 150 5.45 20.10 9.79
C ARG A 150 5.41 18.89 10.72
N LYS A 151 4.56 18.91 11.72
CA LYS A 151 4.29 17.72 12.51
C LYS A 151 3.55 16.72 11.63
N ILE A 152 4.04 15.48 11.61
CA ILE A 152 3.50 14.41 10.78
C ILE A 152 3.26 13.19 11.66
N SER A 153 2.05 12.65 11.61
CA SER A 153 1.74 11.38 12.26
C SER A 153 1.18 10.37 11.24
N TYR A 154 1.62 9.12 11.33
CA TYR A 154 1.10 8.04 10.52
C TYR A 154 0.45 6.97 11.40
N TRP A 155 -0.86 6.78 11.19
CA TRP A 155 -1.71 5.83 11.88
C TRP A 155 -2.00 4.65 10.93
N TYR A 156 -1.24 3.56 11.14
CA TYR A 156 -1.26 2.38 10.27
C TYR A 156 -2.16 1.30 10.84
N GLY A 157 -3.16 0.87 10.06
CA GLY A 157 -4.05 -0.24 10.40
C GLY A 157 -3.72 -1.50 9.60
N ALA A 158 -3.59 -2.63 10.30
CA ALA A 158 -3.50 -3.96 9.71
C ALA A 158 -4.40 -4.94 10.47
N ARG A 159 -4.66 -6.12 9.92
CA ARG A 159 -5.33 -7.18 10.68
C ARG A 159 -4.36 -7.83 11.66
N SER A 160 -3.20 -8.23 11.17
CA SER A 160 -2.13 -8.88 11.95
C SER A 160 -0.76 -8.33 11.54
N MET A 161 0.28 -8.72 12.25
CA MET A 161 1.67 -8.30 11.97
C MET A 161 2.11 -8.67 10.55
N LYS A 162 1.67 -9.81 10.02
CA LYS A 162 1.99 -10.27 8.66
C LYS A 162 1.50 -9.35 7.54
N GLU A 163 0.56 -8.44 7.83
CA GLU A 163 -0.02 -7.53 6.84
C GLU A 163 0.57 -6.13 6.89
N ILE A 164 1.60 -5.89 7.70
CA ILE A 164 2.25 -4.58 7.81
C ILE A 164 3.34 -4.46 6.75
N PHE A 165 3.21 -3.45 5.88
CA PHE A 165 4.22 -3.10 4.89
C PHE A 165 5.18 -2.03 5.43
N TYR A 166 6.47 -2.15 5.12
CA TYR A 166 7.50 -1.14 5.38
C TYR A 166 7.64 -0.71 6.85
N GLN A 167 7.31 -1.59 7.80
CA GLN A 167 7.39 -1.26 9.24
C GLN A 167 8.75 -0.71 9.63
N ASP A 168 9.83 -1.43 9.28
CA ASP A 168 11.20 -1.04 9.62
C ASP A 168 11.58 0.33 9.05
N GLU A 169 11.10 0.64 7.82
CA GLU A 169 11.35 1.92 7.18
C GLU A 169 10.68 3.07 7.96
N PHE A 170 9.40 2.91 8.36
CA PHE A 170 8.69 3.93 9.14
C PHE A 170 9.22 4.06 10.56
N GLU A 171 9.58 2.97 11.22
CA GLU A 171 10.22 3.01 12.54
C GLU A 171 11.58 3.70 12.50
N LYS A 172 12.34 3.51 11.43
CA LYS A 172 13.58 4.21 11.20
C LYS A 172 13.35 5.71 11.05
N LEU A 173 12.41 6.11 10.18
CA LEU A 173 12.05 7.52 10.00
C LEU A 173 11.62 8.18 11.33
N ALA A 174 10.81 7.48 12.14
CA ALA A 174 10.36 8.00 13.43
C ALA A 174 11.49 8.19 14.45
N LYS A 175 12.60 7.45 14.31
CA LYS A 175 13.82 7.65 15.13
C LYS A 175 14.68 8.79 14.61
N GLU A 176 14.69 9.03 13.31
CA GLU A 176 15.55 10.02 12.65
C GLU A 176 14.91 11.41 12.55
N HIS A 177 13.58 11.52 12.66
CA HIS A 177 12.82 12.76 12.49
C HIS A 177 11.93 13.02 13.70
N GLU A 178 12.28 13.99 14.55
CA GLU A 178 11.54 14.33 15.78
C GLU A 178 10.11 14.81 15.49
N ASN A 179 9.85 15.34 14.30
CA ASN A 179 8.54 15.79 13.85
C ASN A 179 7.67 14.69 13.24
N PHE A 180 8.13 13.45 13.21
CA PHE A 180 7.38 12.30 12.69
C PHE A 180 7.08 11.26 13.77
N SER A 181 5.84 10.76 13.81
CA SER A 181 5.44 9.65 14.67
C SER A 181 4.72 8.57 13.88
N PHE A 182 4.98 7.30 14.23
CA PHE A 182 4.40 6.14 13.59
C PHE A 182 3.66 5.28 14.62
N HIS A 183 2.37 5.01 14.35
CA HIS A 183 1.47 4.29 15.23
C HIS A 183 0.82 3.13 14.49
N ILE A 184 0.82 1.94 15.07
CA ILE A 184 0.22 0.73 14.49
C ILE A 184 -0.94 0.27 15.36
N ALA A 185 -2.06 -0.06 14.73
CA ALA A 185 -3.16 -0.76 15.37
C ALA A 185 -3.51 -2.04 14.60
N LEU A 186 -3.69 -3.15 15.35
CA LEU A 186 -4.12 -4.41 14.78
C LEU A 186 -5.58 -4.67 15.11
N SER A 187 -6.39 -4.95 14.07
CA SER A 187 -7.83 -5.24 14.24
C SER A 187 -8.12 -6.71 14.55
N ASP A 188 -7.20 -7.60 14.21
CA ASP A 188 -7.34 -9.06 14.38
C ASP A 188 -5.95 -9.70 14.61
N ALA A 189 -5.28 -9.24 15.69
CA ALA A 189 -3.95 -9.72 16.03
C ALA A 189 -3.98 -11.23 16.31
N LEU A 190 -3.05 -11.95 15.70
CA LEU A 190 -2.91 -13.39 15.91
C LEU A 190 -2.21 -13.70 17.25
N PRO A 191 -2.48 -14.85 17.89
CA PRO A 191 -1.77 -15.21 19.11
C PRO A 191 -0.25 -15.21 18.98
N GLU A 192 0.28 -15.61 17.83
CA GLU A 192 1.71 -15.61 17.51
C GLU A 192 2.31 -14.22 17.36
N ASP A 193 1.51 -13.18 17.08
CA ASP A 193 1.98 -11.80 17.00
C ASP A 193 2.48 -11.27 18.35
N ASN A 194 2.02 -11.86 19.47
CA ASN A 194 2.30 -11.38 20.84
C ASN A 194 2.11 -9.86 21.00
N TRP A 195 1.15 -9.31 20.26
CA TRP A 195 0.92 -7.88 20.12
C TRP A 195 0.60 -7.21 21.47
N LYS A 196 1.26 -6.08 21.75
CA LYS A 196 1.07 -5.27 22.96
C LYS A 196 0.70 -3.80 22.64
N GLY A 197 0.58 -3.49 21.36
CA GLY A 197 0.23 -2.14 20.89
C GLY A 197 -1.27 -1.90 20.83
N LEU A 198 -1.65 -0.88 20.07
CA LEU A 198 -3.06 -0.49 19.88
C LEU A 198 -3.85 -1.59 19.15
N THR A 199 -5.11 -1.74 19.51
CA THR A 199 -6.02 -2.73 18.90
C THR A 199 -7.31 -2.08 18.43
N GLY A 200 -7.85 -2.60 17.33
CA GLY A 200 -9.09 -2.11 16.72
C GLY A 200 -8.88 -1.54 15.32
N PHE A 201 -9.95 -1.02 14.75
CA PHE A 201 -9.90 -0.37 13.44
C PHE A 201 -9.19 0.99 13.52
N ILE A 202 -8.26 1.22 12.62
CA ILE A 202 -7.36 2.37 12.70
C ILE A 202 -8.08 3.73 12.73
N HIS A 203 -9.19 3.88 12.03
CA HIS A 203 -9.97 5.13 12.06
C HIS A 203 -10.53 5.42 13.44
N GLN A 204 -11.04 4.39 14.15
CA GLN A 204 -11.54 4.53 15.52
C GLN A 204 -10.39 4.81 16.49
N VAL A 205 -9.30 4.03 16.36
CA VAL A 205 -8.11 4.21 17.20
C VAL A 205 -7.55 5.63 17.06
N THR A 206 -7.41 6.13 15.83
CA THR A 206 -6.94 7.51 15.60
C THR A 206 -7.88 8.55 16.20
N GLN A 207 -9.19 8.32 16.07
CA GLN A 207 -10.19 9.21 16.68
C GLN A 207 -10.05 9.27 18.20
N ASP A 208 -9.97 8.11 18.86
CA ASP A 208 -10.02 8.03 20.33
C ASP A 208 -8.67 8.41 20.97
N GLU A 209 -7.56 7.99 20.36
CA GLU A 209 -6.23 8.19 20.92
C GLU A 209 -5.60 9.52 20.55
N TYR A 210 -6.04 10.13 19.46
CA TYR A 210 -5.42 11.34 18.94
C TYR A 210 -6.39 12.48 18.69
N LEU A 211 -7.30 12.38 17.73
CA LEU A 211 -8.11 13.51 17.28
C LEU A 211 -9.06 14.04 18.36
N ALA A 212 -9.67 13.17 19.17
CA ALA A 212 -10.54 13.59 20.28
C ALA A 212 -9.79 14.34 21.41
N LYS A 213 -8.47 14.18 21.47
CA LYS A 213 -7.59 14.82 22.47
C LYS A 213 -6.79 15.99 21.86
N HIS A 214 -6.90 16.19 20.55
CA HIS A 214 -6.16 17.22 19.84
C HIS A 214 -6.80 18.60 20.09
N PRO A 215 -6.01 19.67 20.39
CA PRO A 215 -6.54 20.98 20.72
C PRO A 215 -7.28 21.66 19.56
N ALA A 216 -6.90 21.34 18.31
CA ALA A 216 -7.49 21.89 17.09
C ALA A 216 -7.47 20.82 15.97
N PRO A 217 -8.31 19.77 16.04
CA PRO A 217 -8.30 18.69 15.04
C PRO A 217 -8.74 19.18 13.66
N GLU A 218 -9.48 20.29 13.59
CA GLU A 218 -9.90 20.94 12.34
C GLU A 218 -8.75 21.57 11.54
N ASP A 219 -7.62 21.84 12.19
CA ASP A 219 -6.42 22.38 11.55
C ASP A 219 -5.48 21.27 11.02
N CYS A 220 -5.82 19.99 11.22
CA CYS A 220 -5.07 18.87 10.64
C CYS A 220 -5.44 18.64 9.17
N GLU A 221 -4.46 18.19 8.38
CA GLU A 221 -4.64 17.72 7.01
C GLU A 221 -4.57 16.21 6.93
#